data_6b4d8df8438165de44cee3e6ece2a0e0
#
_entry.id   6b4d8df8438165de44cee3e6ece2a0e0
#
_cell.length_a   1.000
_cell.length_b   1.000
_cell.length_c   1.000
_cell.angle_alpha   90.00
_cell.angle_beta   90.00
_cell.angle_gamma   90.00
#
_symmetry.space_group_name_H-M   'P 1'
#
loop_
_entity.id
_entity.type
_entity.pdbx_description
1 polymer ?
#
loop_
_entity_poly.entity_id
_entity_poly.type
_entity_poly.pdbx_seq_one_letter_code
_entity_poly.pdbx_strand_id
1 'polypeptide(L)'
;MANPWIVTEETKRMAEGNMIFLLDRFLHCSEYRFVLFSWIFRSDEVFSLILDSLQMADVELHKFTLTCEEVAYKARLEIAGREKYKIAECIDALRLCESTNSQKIDTIKMPADKVARILYERISVNI
;
A
#
# COMPACT_ATOMS: atom_id res chain seq x y z
N MET A 1 -19.93 7.26 -21.41
CA MET A 1 -18.71 7.98 -21.10
C MET A 1 -17.52 7.04 -21.14
N ALA A 2 -16.47 7.43 -21.78
CA ALA A 2 -15.30 6.58 -21.91
C ALA A 2 -14.64 6.33 -20.55
N ASN A 3 -14.14 5.12 -20.36
CA ASN A 3 -13.35 4.80 -19.20
C ASN A 3 -12.03 5.59 -19.26
N PRO A 4 -11.71 6.41 -18.28
CA PRO A 4 -10.48 7.20 -18.28
C PRO A 4 -9.22 6.40 -17.97
N TRP A 5 -9.32 5.16 -17.52
CA TRP A 5 -8.18 4.36 -17.09
C TRP A 5 -7.55 3.62 -18.27
N ILE A 6 -6.54 4.23 -18.85
CA ILE A 6 -5.69 3.58 -19.88
C ILE A 6 -4.34 3.34 -19.23
N VAL A 7 -3.99 2.06 -19.05
CA VAL A 7 -2.69 1.66 -18.48
C VAL A 7 -1.74 1.31 -19.60
N THR A 8 -0.75 2.18 -19.83
CA THR A 8 0.33 1.98 -20.78
C THR A 8 1.66 2.14 -20.06
N GLU A 9 2.78 1.80 -20.70
CA GLU A 9 4.10 2.05 -20.13
C GLU A 9 4.33 3.53 -19.86
N GLU A 10 3.81 4.38 -20.72
CA GLU A 10 3.90 5.83 -20.54
C GLU A 10 3.13 6.31 -19.31
N THR A 11 1.88 5.88 -19.14
CA THR A 11 1.07 6.27 -17.98
C THR A 11 1.59 5.68 -16.69
N LYS A 12 2.16 4.48 -16.72
CA LYS A 12 2.85 3.89 -15.56
C LYS A 12 4.04 4.74 -15.12
N ARG A 13 4.91 5.10 -16.06
CA ARG A 13 6.08 5.94 -15.76
C ARG A 13 5.68 7.30 -15.21
N MET A 14 4.63 7.89 -15.77
CA MET A 14 4.09 9.15 -15.27
C MET A 14 3.60 9.02 -13.83
N ALA A 15 2.83 7.99 -13.53
CA ALA A 15 2.31 7.76 -12.18
C ALA A 15 3.44 7.49 -11.17
N GLU A 16 4.40 6.66 -11.53
CA GLU A 16 5.58 6.38 -10.70
C GLU A 16 6.39 7.65 -10.43
N GLY A 17 6.63 8.45 -11.44
CA GLY A 17 7.34 9.72 -11.32
C GLY A 17 6.62 10.69 -10.40
N ASN A 18 5.31 10.77 -10.51
CA ASN A 18 4.49 11.63 -9.64
C ASN A 18 4.53 11.15 -8.19
N MET A 19 4.42 9.84 -7.96
CA MET A 19 4.52 9.27 -6.61
C MET A 19 5.86 9.55 -5.97
N ILE A 20 6.95 9.31 -6.70
CA ILE A 20 8.31 9.55 -6.21
C ILE A 20 8.53 11.03 -5.90
N PHE A 21 8.09 11.91 -6.78
CA PHE A 21 8.19 13.36 -6.58
C PHE A 21 7.47 13.81 -5.31
N LEU A 22 6.24 13.39 -5.13
CA LEU A 22 5.45 13.77 -3.96
C LEU A 22 6.04 13.19 -2.68
N LEU A 23 6.45 11.93 -2.67
CA LEU A 23 7.07 11.30 -1.51
C LEU A 23 8.36 11.99 -1.12
N ASP A 24 9.20 12.31 -2.10
CA ASP A 24 10.46 13.01 -1.85
C ASP A 24 10.22 14.36 -1.18
N ARG A 25 9.23 15.11 -1.67
CA ARG A 25 8.87 16.40 -1.10
C ARG A 25 8.35 16.28 0.33
N PHE A 26 7.48 15.31 0.60
CA PHE A 26 6.97 15.09 1.95
C PHE A 26 8.05 14.63 2.91
N LEU A 27 8.93 13.73 2.49
CA LEU A 27 10.01 13.21 3.33
C LEU A 27 11.02 14.28 3.73
N HIS A 28 11.22 15.29 2.89
CA HIS A 28 12.15 16.40 3.16
C HIS A 28 11.47 17.64 3.77
N CYS A 29 10.20 17.55 4.10
CA CYS A 29 9.47 18.63 4.77
C CYS A 29 9.56 18.45 6.29
N SER A 30 10.15 19.43 6.98
CA SER A 30 10.34 19.38 8.43
C SER A 30 9.04 19.45 9.23
N GLU A 31 7.94 19.83 8.61
CA GLU A 31 6.64 19.92 9.27
C GLU A 31 5.98 18.55 9.47
N TYR A 32 6.44 17.53 8.75
CA TYR A 32 5.85 16.18 8.83
C TYR A 32 6.73 15.25 9.65
N ARG A 33 6.16 14.71 10.71
CA ARG A 33 6.79 13.67 11.53
C ARG A 33 6.60 12.28 10.92
N PHE A 34 5.46 12.06 10.29
CA PHE A 34 5.11 10.80 9.63
C PHE A 34 4.67 11.05 8.20
N VAL A 35 5.09 10.18 7.31
CA VAL A 35 4.60 10.14 5.93
C VAL A 35 4.07 8.73 5.70
N LEU A 36 2.79 8.65 5.37
CA LEU A 36 2.11 7.38 5.09
C LEU A 36 1.86 7.26 3.59
N PHE A 37 2.31 6.17 3.03
CA PHE A 37 2.07 5.87 1.62
C PHE A 37 1.38 4.52 1.49
N SER A 38 0.25 4.48 0.82
CA SER A 38 -0.55 3.26 0.61
C SER A 38 -0.66 2.98 -0.87
N TRP A 39 -0.33 1.75 -1.24
CA TRP A 39 -0.43 1.25 -2.60
C TRP A 39 -0.59 -0.26 -2.59
N ILE A 40 -0.89 -0.84 -3.74
CA ILE A 40 -0.91 -2.31 -3.89
C ILE A 40 0.48 -2.77 -4.30
N PHE A 41 1.29 -3.15 -3.32
CA PHE A 41 2.64 -3.66 -3.55
C PHE A 41 2.60 -5.17 -3.76
N ARG A 42 2.58 -5.59 -5.01
CA ARG A 42 2.47 -7.00 -5.39
C ARG A 42 3.78 -7.78 -5.31
N SER A 43 4.90 -7.06 -5.20
CA SER A 43 6.23 -7.68 -5.13
C SER A 43 7.22 -6.78 -4.40
N ASP A 44 8.32 -7.38 -3.94
CA ASP A 44 9.40 -6.62 -3.32
C ASP A 44 10.10 -5.70 -4.33
N GLU A 45 10.11 -6.04 -5.62
CA GLU A 45 10.66 -5.22 -6.68
C GLU A 45 9.91 -3.88 -6.81
N VAL A 46 8.60 -3.88 -6.61
CA VAL A 46 7.80 -2.63 -6.65
C VAL A 46 8.16 -1.73 -5.46
N PHE A 47 8.35 -2.29 -4.27
CA PHE A 47 8.88 -1.53 -3.14
C PHE A 47 10.23 -0.91 -3.47
N SER A 48 11.16 -1.72 -4.00
CA SER A 48 12.51 -1.26 -4.34
C SER A 48 12.51 -0.19 -5.42
N LEU A 49 11.66 -0.32 -6.42
CA LEU A 49 11.54 0.67 -7.48
C LEU A 49 11.27 2.08 -6.94
N ILE A 50 10.40 2.18 -5.96
CA ILE A 50 10.05 3.46 -5.34
C ILE A 50 11.12 3.89 -4.36
N LEU A 51 11.55 3.00 -3.47
CA LEU A 51 12.48 3.33 -2.39
C LEU A 51 13.88 3.70 -2.90
N ASP A 52 14.36 3.03 -3.95
CA ASP A 52 15.68 3.30 -4.52
C ASP A 52 15.75 4.68 -5.20
N SER A 53 14.62 5.24 -5.53
CA SER A 53 14.51 6.58 -6.12
C SER A 53 14.36 7.70 -5.08
N LEU A 54 14.35 7.36 -3.80
CA LEU A 54 14.18 8.31 -2.70
C LEU A 54 15.45 8.40 -1.86
N GLN A 55 15.72 9.58 -1.28
CA GLN A 55 16.76 9.75 -0.29
C GLN A 55 16.22 9.40 1.10
N MET A 56 16.66 8.27 1.63
CA MET A 56 16.13 7.69 2.87
C MET A 56 17.11 7.80 4.05
N ALA A 57 18.18 8.60 3.92
CA ALA A 57 19.26 8.65 4.91
C ALA A 57 18.80 8.96 6.35
N ASP A 58 17.84 9.87 6.50
CA ASP A 58 17.31 10.29 7.80
C ASP A 58 15.88 9.80 8.03
N VAL A 59 15.47 8.75 7.31
CA VAL A 59 14.10 8.25 7.34
C VAL A 59 14.08 6.84 7.89
N GLU A 60 13.25 6.60 8.90
CA GLU A 60 12.97 5.26 9.41
C GLU A 60 11.83 4.66 8.58
N LEU A 61 12.12 3.58 7.88
CA LEU A 61 11.17 2.92 7.00
C LEU A 61 10.47 1.78 7.70
N HIS A 62 9.14 1.77 7.61
CA HIS A 62 8.31 0.66 8.04
C HIS A 62 7.44 0.18 6.88
N LYS A 63 7.53 -1.09 6.54
CA LYS A 63 6.70 -1.72 5.51
C LYS A 63 5.66 -2.60 6.17
N PHE A 64 4.40 -2.34 5.89
CA PHE A 64 3.26 -3.11 6.40
C PHE A 64 2.40 -3.64 5.27
N THR A 65 1.88 -4.83 5.45
CA THR A 65 0.85 -5.39 4.58
C THR A 65 -0.35 -5.76 5.43
N LEU A 66 -1.49 -5.17 5.11
CA LEU A 66 -2.76 -5.54 5.74
C LEU A 66 -3.27 -6.81 5.07
N THR A 67 -3.51 -7.84 5.86
CA THR A 67 -3.95 -9.13 5.37
C THR A 67 -5.36 -9.44 5.84
N CYS A 68 -6.02 -10.36 5.15
CA CYS A 68 -7.35 -10.82 5.49
C CYS A 68 -7.51 -12.23 4.93
N GLU A 69 -8.24 -13.09 5.63
CA GLU A 69 -8.64 -14.38 5.09
C GLU A 69 -9.43 -14.20 3.79
N GLU A 70 -9.14 -15.02 2.78
CA GLU A 70 -9.73 -14.87 1.44
C GLU A 70 -11.25 -14.87 1.45
N VAL A 71 -11.88 -15.76 2.23
CA VAL A 71 -13.34 -15.83 2.33
C VAL A 71 -13.93 -14.53 2.85
N ALA A 72 -13.35 -13.97 3.90
CA ALA A 72 -13.77 -12.70 4.47
C ALA A 72 -13.52 -11.53 3.51
N TYR A 73 -12.38 -11.53 2.82
CA TYR A 73 -12.06 -10.51 1.83
C TYR A 73 -13.02 -10.53 0.66
N LYS A 74 -13.31 -11.72 0.14
CA LYS A 74 -14.31 -11.92 -0.92
C LYS A 74 -15.67 -11.37 -0.50
N ALA A 75 -16.11 -11.68 0.73
CA ALA A 75 -17.37 -11.18 1.26
C ALA A 75 -17.40 -9.65 1.32
N ARG A 76 -16.32 -9.01 1.75
CA ARG A 76 -16.18 -7.55 1.77
C ARG A 76 -16.28 -6.95 0.37
N LEU A 77 -15.67 -7.58 -0.63
CA LEU A 77 -15.70 -7.13 -2.02
C LEU A 77 -17.10 -7.27 -2.63
N GLU A 78 -17.79 -8.35 -2.32
CA GLU A 78 -19.18 -8.57 -2.75
C GLU A 78 -20.12 -7.51 -2.16
N ILE A 79 -19.99 -7.21 -0.87
CA ILE A 79 -20.76 -6.15 -0.20
C ILE A 79 -20.48 -4.79 -0.84
N ALA A 80 -19.25 -4.54 -1.26
CA ALA A 80 -18.86 -3.31 -1.94
C ALA A 80 -19.33 -3.24 -3.40
N GLY A 81 -20.00 -4.28 -3.91
CA GLY A 81 -20.55 -4.31 -5.27
C GLY A 81 -19.52 -4.56 -6.36
N ARG A 82 -18.39 -5.17 -6.06
CA ARG A 82 -17.37 -5.50 -7.05
C ARG A 82 -17.84 -6.63 -7.97
N GLU A 83 -17.49 -6.51 -9.24
CA GLU A 83 -17.78 -7.54 -10.25
C GLU A 83 -16.91 -8.79 -10.02
N LYS A 84 -17.45 -9.98 -10.39
CA LYS A 84 -16.77 -11.26 -10.15
C LYS A 84 -15.34 -11.32 -10.67
N TYR A 85 -15.08 -10.80 -11.87
CA TYR A 85 -13.72 -10.82 -12.43
C TYR A 85 -12.75 -9.92 -11.65
N LYS A 86 -13.25 -8.79 -11.14
CA LYS A 86 -12.44 -7.89 -10.30
C LYS A 86 -12.17 -8.48 -8.93
N ILE A 87 -13.12 -9.26 -8.39
CA ILE A 87 -12.93 -9.98 -7.13
C ILE A 87 -11.77 -10.98 -7.26
N ALA A 88 -11.74 -11.75 -8.36
CA ALA A 88 -10.65 -12.69 -8.62
C ALA A 88 -9.29 -11.97 -8.71
N GLU A 89 -9.22 -10.86 -9.43
CA GLU A 89 -8.01 -10.03 -9.51
C GLU A 89 -7.56 -9.51 -8.15
N CYS A 90 -8.51 -9.07 -7.32
CA CYS A 90 -8.22 -8.58 -5.96
C CYS A 90 -7.67 -9.69 -5.07
N ILE A 91 -8.21 -10.90 -5.15
CA ILE A 91 -7.72 -12.05 -4.37
C ILE A 91 -6.31 -12.43 -4.81
N ASP A 92 -6.03 -12.45 -6.11
CA ASP A 92 -4.69 -12.70 -6.63
C ASP A 92 -3.70 -11.63 -6.16
N ALA A 93 -4.11 -10.37 -6.18
CA ALA A 93 -3.30 -9.28 -5.66
C ALA A 93 -3.03 -9.43 -4.15
N LEU A 94 -4.03 -9.83 -3.37
CA LEU A 94 -3.86 -10.09 -1.94
C LEU A 94 -2.78 -11.15 -1.69
N ARG A 95 -2.82 -12.27 -2.40
CA ARG A 95 -1.83 -13.33 -2.29
C ARG A 95 -0.42 -12.84 -2.61
N LEU A 96 -0.29 -12.04 -3.65
CA LEU A 96 1.00 -11.44 -4.03
C LEU A 96 1.50 -10.47 -2.95
N CYS A 97 0.63 -9.62 -2.42
CA CYS A 97 1.00 -8.70 -1.34
C CYS A 97 1.43 -9.44 -0.07
N GLU A 98 0.78 -10.55 0.25
CA GLU A 98 1.14 -11.38 1.42
C GLU A 98 2.52 -12.02 1.29
N SER A 99 3.03 -12.20 0.07
CA SER A 99 4.35 -12.77 -0.19
C SER A 99 5.49 -11.76 -0.07
N THR A 100 5.21 -10.47 0.09
CA THR A 100 6.23 -9.43 0.19
C THR A 100 6.93 -9.44 1.54
N ASN A 101 8.17 -8.91 1.57
CA ASN A 101 8.92 -8.74 2.81
C ASN A 101 8.44 -7.50 3.58
N SER A 102 7.41 -7.70 4.39
CA SER A 102 6.77 -6.65 5.17
C SER A 102 6.15 -7.23 6.44
N GLN A 103 5.84 -6.36 7.39
CA GLN A 103 5.10 -6.78 8.59
C GLN A 103 3.64 -7.01 8.23
N LYS A 104 3.11 -8.19 8.57
CA LYS A 104 1.72 -8.54 8.27
C LYS A 104 0.82 -8.18 9.45
N ILE A 105 -0.31 -7.55 9.14
CA ILE A 105 -1.35 -7.25 10.12
C ILE A 105 -2.64 -7.86 9.62
N ASP A 106 -3.14 -8.86 10.34
CA ASP A 106 -4.42 -9.49 10.04
C ASP A 106 -5.57 -8.57 10.47
N THR A 107 -6.41 -8.23 9.51
CA THR A 107 -7.52 -7.29 9.72
C THR A 107 -8.88 -7.97 9.90
N ILE A 108 -8.93 -9.30 9.95
CA ILE A 108 -10.19 -10.05 9.86
C ILE A 108 -11.19 -9.69 10.96
N LYS A 109 -10.71 -9.46 12.18
CA LYS A 109 -11.55 -9.12 13.35
C LYS A 109 -11.27 -7.74 13.91
N MET A 110 -10.67 -6.87 13.09
CA MET A 110 -10.29 -5.54 13.57
C MET A 110 -10.99 -4.45 12.76
N PRO A 111 -11.64 -3.50 13.45
CA PRO A 111 -12.10 -2.27 12.81
C PRO A 111 -10.90 -1.40 12.39
N ALA A 112 -11.13 -0.49 11.47
CA ALA A 112 -10.09 0.35 10.89
C ALA A 112 -9.31 1.17 11.93
N ASP A 113 -10.00 1.70 12.94
CA ASP A 113 -9.38 2.48 14.01
C ASP A 113 -8.40 1.66 14.85
N LYS A 114 -8.70 0.39 15.07
CA LYS A 114 -7.81 -0.53 15.79
C LYS A 114 -6.56 -0.86 14.98
N VAL A 115 -6.71 -1.08 13.68
CA VAL A 115 -5.58 -1.27 12.77
C VAL A 115 -4.68 -0.03 12.77
N ALA A 116 -5.26 1.15 12.65
CA ALA A 116 -4.53 2.41 12.68
C ALA A 116 -3.74 2.58 13.98
N ARG A 117 -4.32 2.19 15.12
CA ARG A 117 -3.63 2.24 16.42
C ARG A 117 -2.43 1.31 16.46
N ILE A 118 -2.57 0.08 15.95
CA ILE A 118 -1.45 -0.88 15.88
C ILE A 118 -0.32 -0.31 15.02
N LEU A 119 -0.63 0.25 13.86
CA LEU A 119 0.36 0.90 13.01
C LEU A 119 1.07 2.04 13.73
N TYR A 120 0.33 2.90 14.39
CA TYR A 120 0.89 4.02 15.15
C TYR A 120 1.82 3.54 16.26
N GLU A 121 1.42 2.55 17.04
CA GLU A 121 2.22 2.00 18.13
C GLU A 121 3.54 1.41 17.60
N ARG A 122 3.49 0.68 16.50
CA ARG A 122 4.70 0.08 15.91
C ARG A 122 5.67 1.11 15.35
N ILE A 123 5.17 2.18 14.75
CA ILE A 123 5.98 3.27 14.21
C ILE A 123 6.56 4.10 15.35
N SER A 124 5.85 4.28 16.45
CA SER A 124 6.20 5.18 17.54
C SER A 124 7.20 4.60 18.55
N VAL A 125 7.52 3.32 18.48
CA VAL A 125 8.40 2.64 19.46
C VAL A 125 9.77 3.32 19.60
N ASN A 126 10.29 3.89 18.53
CA ASN A 126 11.63 4.50 18.51
C ASN A 126 11.62 6.03 18.57
N ILE A 127 10.52 6.62 18.97
CA ILE A 127 10.40 8.08 19.04
C ILE A 127 10.66 8.61 20.46
#